data_34a990d78c347821453c7fa38c8d7481
#
_entry.id   34a990d78c347821453c7fa38c8d7481
#
_cell.length_a   1.000
_cell.length_b   1.000
_cell.length_c   1.000
_cell.angle_alpha   90.00
_cell.angle_beta   90.00
_cell.angle_gamma   90.00
#
_symmetry.space_group_name_H-M   'P 1'
#
loop_
_entity.id
_entity.type
_entity.pdbx_description
1 polymer ?
#
loop_
_entity_poly.entity_id
_entity_poly.type
_entity_poly.pdbx_seq_one_letter_code
_entity_poly.pdbx_strand_id
1 'polypeptide(L)'
;MKKRKIVLYYLVILMLIATLAACASTRTHESTGEYVDDSVITTKIKALLAEDDFVKSFQISVETFKGIVQLSGFVNSQRAVKRAGEIVRSVQGVKSVKNDLIVK
;
A
#
# COMPACT_ATOMS: atom_id res chain seq x y z
N MET A 1 -35.44 2.34 33.10
CA MET A 1 -34.62 1.26 32.53
C MET A 1 -34.50 1.32 31.03
N LYS A 2 -35.57 1.56 30.31
CA LYS A 2 -35.54 1.67 28.83
C LYS A 2 -34.68 2.85 28.33
N LYS A 3 -34.66 3.95 29.05
CA LYS A 3 -33.90 5.14 28.69
C LYS A 3 -32.37 4.93 28.76
N ARG A 4 -31.90 4.11 29.69
CA ARG A 4 -30.46 3.81 29.83
C ARG A 4 -29.92 3.01 28.65
N LYS A 5 -30.69 2.04 28.15
CA LYS A 5 -30.29 1.24 26.98
C LYS A 5 -30.24 2.07 25.71
N ILE A 6 -31.18 2.99 25.56
CA ILE A 6 -31.24 3.89 24.40
C ILE A 6 -30.05 4.85 24.42
N VAL A 7 -29.73 5.43 25.59
CA VAL A 7 -28.59 6.33 25.74
C VAL A 7 -27.27 5.60 25.44
N LEU A 8 -27.10 4.38 25.96
CA LEU A 8 -25.94 3.55 25.67
C LEU A 8 -25.81 3.26 24.18
N TYR A 9 -26.92 2.97 23.53
CA TYR A 9 -26.95 2.67 22.10
C TYR A 9 -26.49 3.89 21.28
N TYR A 10 -27.00 5.07 21.60
CA TYR A 10 -26.60 6.31 20.93
C TYR A 10 -25.13 6.66 21.20
N LEU A 11 -24.63 6.40 22.40
CA LEU A 11 -23.24 6.63 22.75
C LEU A 11 -22.31 5.76 21.90
N VAL A 12 -22.64 4.49 21.72
CA VAL A 12 -21.83 3.57 20.89
C VAL A 12 -21.83 4.01 19.43
N ILE A 13 -22.98 4.42 18.92
CA ILE A 13 -23.10 4.89 17.53
C ILE A 13 -22.29 6.17 17.34
N LEU A 14 -22.34 7.08 18.29
CA LEU A 14 -21.58 8.34 18.24
C LEU A 14 -20.07 8.07 18.24
N MET A 15 -19.60 7.14 19.05
CA MET A 15 -18.21 6.73 19.07
C MET A 15 -17.75 6.12 17.75
N LEU A 16 -18.58 5.29 17.13
CA LEU A 16 -18.28 4.69 15.84
C LEU A 16 -18.17 5.75 14.74
N ILE A 17 -19.07 6.71 14.73
CA ILE A 17 -19.04 7.81 13.76
C ILE A 17 -17.79 8.67 13.95
N ALA A 18 -17.43 8.98 15.19
CA ALA A 18 -16.22 9.75 15.48
C ALA A 18 -14.96 9.03 15.02
N THR A 19 -14.88 7.71 15.18
CA THR A 19 -13.74 6.93 14.74
C THR A 19 -13.62 6.96 13.21
N LEU A 20 -14.71 6.82 12.50
CA LEU A 20 -14.73 6.88 11.04
C LEU A 20 -14.33 8.26 10.52
N ALA A 21 -14.80 9.32 11.16
CA ALA A 21 -14.45 10.69 10.80
C ALA A 21 -12.96 10.96 11.01
N ALA A 22 -12.37 10.44 12.08
CA ALA A 22 -10.95 10.58 12.34
C ALA A 22 -10.11 9.91 11.25
N CYS A 23 -10.48 8.71 10.81
CA CYS A 23 -9.81 8.01 9.72
C CYS A 23 -9.92 8.79 8.40
N ALA A 24 -11.09 9.34 8.11
CA ALA A 24 -11.31 10.14 6.91
C ALA A 24 -10.48 11.43 6.94
N SER A 25 -10.40 12.10 8.09
CA SER A 25 -9.57 13.29 8.27
C SER A 25 -8.09 13.02 8.04
N THR A 26 -7.59 11.89 8.53
CA THR A 26 -6.20 11.48 8.34
C THR A 26 -5.88 11.27 6.87
N ARG A 27 -6.76 10.60 6.14
CA ARG A 27 -6.59 10.38 4.71
C ARG A 27 -6.59 11.70 3.93
N THR A 28 -7.50 12.60 4.24
CA THR A 28 -7.61 13.89 3.59
C THR A 28 -6.36 14.73 3.83
N HIS A 29 -5.79 14.64 5.01
CA HIS A 29 -4.58 15.37 5.38
C HIS A 29 -3.36 14.87 4.62
N GLU A 30 -3.23 13.57 4.41
CA GLU A 30 -2.13 12.97 3.68
C GLU A 30 -2.19 13.25 2.18
N SER A 31 -3.37 13.47 1.63
CA SER A 31 -3.55 13.68 0.20
C SER A 31 -3.24 15.09 -0.27
N THR A 32 -2.93 16.03 0.62
CA THR A 32 -2.71 17.44 0.27
C THR A 32 -1.29 17.77 -0.19
N GLY A 33 -0.35 16.82 -0.13
CA GLY A 33 1.02 17.05 -0.50
C GLY A 33 1.49 16.16 -1.63
N GLU A 34 2.65 16.49 -2.20
CA GLU A 34 3.35 15.64 -3.15
C GLU A 34 3.97 14.41 -2.46
N TYR A 35 3.95 14.42 -1.14
CA TYR A 35 4.51 13.34 -0.34
C TYR A 35 3.55 12.16 -0.28
N VAL A 36 4.02 11.01 -0.72
CA VAL A 36 3.33 9.73 -0.56
C VAL A 36 4.10 8.90 0.44
N ASP A 37 3.42 8.44 1.48
CA ASP A 37 4.03 7.63 2.53
C ASP A 37 4.62 6.34 1.96
N ASP A 38 5.81 5.96 2.41
CA ASP A 38 6.50 4.74 1.98
C ASP A 38 5.65 3.48 2.18
N SER A 39 4.87 3.43 3.26
CA SER A 39 3.98 2.30 3.53
C SER A 39 2.86 2.19 2.50
N VAL A 40 2.34 3.31 2.02
CA VAL A 40 1.32 3.35 0.97
C VAL A 40 1.91 2.89 -0.35
N ILE A 41 3.11 3.35 -0.67
CA ILE A 41 3.83 2.93 -1.88
C ILE A 41 4.05 1.41 -1.87
N THR A 42 4.56 0.87 -0.77
CA THR A 42 4.81 -0.57 -0.61
C THR A 42 3.53 -1.37 -0.80
N THR A 43 2.44 -0.97 -0.15
CA THR A 43 1.15 -1.66 -0.22
C THR A 43 0.62 -1.69 -1.65
N LYS A 44 0.71 -0.56 -2.35
CA LYS A 44 0.23 -0.44 -3.71
C LYS A 44 1.06 -1.30 -4.68
N ILE A 45 2.37 -1.30 -4.51
CA ILE A 45 3.27 -2.14 -5.33
C ILE A 45 2.96 -3.62 -5.12
N LYS A 46 2.83 -4.05 -3.87
CA LYS A 46 2.50 -5.45 -3.56
C LYS A 46 1.18 -5.88 -4.21
N ALA A 47 0.18 -5.02 -4.17
CA ALA A 47 -1.10 -5.30 -4.80
C ALA A 47 -0.98 -5.44 -6.32
N LEU A 48 -0.24 -4.53 -6.97
CA LEU A 48 -0.03 -4.57 -8.41
C LEU A 48 0.77 -5.80 -8.85
N LEU A 49 1.80 -6.16 -8.10
CA LEU A 49 2.58 -7.36 -8.39
C LEU A 49 1.75 -8.63 -8.24
N ALA A 50 0.87 -8.67 -7.22
CA ALA A 50 0.00 -9.83 -6.99
C ALA A 50 -1.08 -9.98 -8.06
N GLU A 51 -1.46 -8.91 -8.73
CA GLU A 51 -2.46 -8.91 -9.80
C GLU A 51 -1.87 -9.17 -11.17
N ASP A 52 -0.57 -8.94 -11.36
CA ASP A 52 0.06 -9.07 -12.66
C ASP A 52 0.24 -10.54 -13.04
N ASP A 53 -0.32 -10.95 -14.18
CA ASP A 53 -0.30 -12.33 -14.62
C ASP A 53 1.10 -12.89 -14.83
N PHE A 54 2.06 -12.02 -15.12
CA PHE A 54 3.42 -12.43 -15.44
C PHE A 54 4.28 -12.65 -14.19
N VAL A 55 4.07 -11.86 -13.13
CA VAL A 55 4.93 -11.91 -11.95
C VAL A 55 4.23 -12.36 -10.68
N LYS A 56 2.91 -12.54 -10.69
CA LYS A 56 2.13 -12.86 -9.50
C LYS A 56 2.51 -14.16 -8.80
N SER A 57 3.10 -15.10 -9.52
CA SER A 57 3.50 -16.39 -8.96
C SER A 57 4.82 -16.34 -8.18
N PHE A 58 5.57 -15.24 -8.28
CA PHE A 58 6.85 -15.11 -7.62
C PHE A 58 6.71 -14.39 -6.30
N GLN A 59 7.51 -14.82 -5.31
CA GLN A 59 7.59 -14.12 -4.05
C GLN A 59 8.60 -12.99 -4.18
N ILE A 60 8.09 -11.78 -4.33
CA ILE A 60 8.90 -10.58 -4.48
C ILE A 60 8.76 -9.76 -3.20
N SER A 61 9.89 -9.50 -2.55
CA SER A 61 9.94 -8.62 -1.39
C SER A 61 10.05 -7.18 -1.85
N VAL A 62 9.28 -6.30 -1.22
CA VAL A 62 9.22 -4.89 -1.57
C VAL A 62 9.53 -4.08 -0.31
N GLU A 63 10.52 -3.23 -0.37
CA GLU A 63 10.84 -2.29 0.70
C GLU A 63 10.95 -0.89 0.12
N THR A 64 10.34 0.08 0.80
CA THR A 64 10.35 1.47 0.35
C THR A 64 10.93 2.36 1.45
N PHE A 65 11.90 3.19 1.06
CA PHE A 65 12.50 4.17 1.95
C PHE A 65 12.65 5.49 1.22
N LYS A 66 11.94 6.51 1.69
CA LYS A 66 11.95 7.87 1.11
C LYS A 66 11.70 7.87 -0.39
N GLY A 67 10.74 7.04 -0.84
CA GLY A 67 10.38 6.93 -2.23
C GLY A 67 11.27 6.03 -3.07
N ILE A 68 12.34 5.50 -2.49
CA ILE A 68 13.22 4.54 -3.16
C ILE A 68 12.71 3.13 -2.87
N VAL A 69 12.38 2.40 -3.93
CA VAL A 69 11.83 1.05 -3.79
C VAL A 69 12.90 0.02 -4.12
N GLN A 70 13.09 -0.92 -3.21
CA GLN A 70 13.96 -2.06 -3.42
C GLN A 70 13.14 -3.32 -3.63
N LEU A 71 13.40 -4.03 -4.72
CA LEU A 71 12.81 -5.33 -5.02
C LEU A 71 13.86 -6.40 -4.79
N SER A 72 13.49 -7.49 -4.13
CA SER A 72 14.36 -8.64 -3.94
C SER A 72 13.57 -9.93 -4.06
N GLY A 73 14.24 -11.01 -4.38
CA GLY A 73 13.63 -12.32 -4.55
C GLY A 73 14.11 -12.99 -5.84
N PHE A 74 13.47 -14.09 -6.18
CA PHE A 74 13.83 -14.91 -7.34
C PHE A 74 12.69 -14.96 -8.34
N VAL A 75 13.04 -14.80 -9.59
CA VAL A 75 12.10 -14.91 -10.71
C VAL A 75 12.69 -15.88 -11.75
N ASN A 76 11.91 -16.25 -12.75
CA ASN A 76 12.33 -17.26 -13.72
C ASN A 76 12.95 -16.71 -15.00
N SER A 77 12.95 -15.39 -15.19
CA SER A 77 13.43 -14.80 -16.43
C SER A 77 13.80 -13.34 -16.26
N GLN A 78 14.65 -12.85 -17.15
CA GLN A 78 15.01 -11.44 -17.20
C GLN A 78 13.80 -10.57 -17.55
N ARG A 79 12.88 -11.12 -18.31
CA ARG A 79 11.63 -10.45 -18.65
C ARG A 79 10.78 -10.17 -17.41
N ALA A 80 10.76 -11.12 -16.46
CA ALA A 80 10.07 -10.93 -15.18
C ALA A 80 10.73 -9.82 -14.34
N VAL A 81 12.06 -9.75 -14.33
CA VAL A 81 12.81 -8.67 -13.67
C VAL A 81 12.38 -7.32 -14.23
N LYS A 82 12.36 -7.20 -15.54
CA LYS A 82 11.98 -5.96 -16.22
C LYS A 82 10.54 -5.58 -15.96
N ARG A 83 9.63 -6.55 -16.03
CA ARG A 83 8.20 -6.31 -15.79
C ARG A 83 7.95 -5.80 -14.40
N ALA A 84 8.56 -6.40 -13.39
CA ALA A 84 8.42 -5.96 -12.01
C ALA A 84 8.89 -4.52 -11.83
N GLY A 85 10.03 -4.17 -12.42
CA GLY A 85 10.55 -2.80 -12.40
C GLY A 85 9.60 -1.79 -13.05
N GLU A 86 9.00 -2.14 -14.16
CA GLU A 86 8.03 -1.30 -14.85
C GLU A 86 6.80 -1.03 -13.98
N ILE A 87 6.28 -2.08 -13.34
CA ILE A 87 5.14 -1.96 -12.43
C ILE A 87 5.45 -0.98 -11.30
N VAL A 88 6.61 -1.12 -10.69
CA VAL A 88 7.02 -0.26 -9.58
C VAL A 88 7.13 1.19 -10.02
N ARG A 89 7.71 1.45 -11.17
CA ARG A 89 7.87 2.81 -11.68
C ARG A 89 6.54 3.49 -11.99
N SER A 90 5.48 2.72 -12.23
CA SER A 90 4.16 3.28 -12.50
C SER A 90 3.46 3.82 -11.25
N VAL A 91 3.95 3.51 -10.07
CA VAL A 91 3.32 3.89 -8.81
C VAL A 91 3.70 5.32 -8.44
N GLN A 92 2.69 6.12 -8.13
CA GLN A 92 2.90 7.51 -7.72
C GLN A 92 3.69 7.58 -6.41
N GLY A 93 4.68 8.44 -6.36
CA GLY A 93 5.54 8.63 -5.21
C GLY A 93 6.87 7.89 -5.30
N VAL A 94 7.01 6.97 -6.24
CA VAL A 94 8.28 6.25 -6.47
C VAL A 94 9.28 7.18 -7.13
N LYS A 95 10.38 7.40 -6.45
CA LYS A 95 11.49 8.25 -6.96
C LYS A 95 12.48 7.45 -7.76
N SER A 96 12.80 6.26 -7.29
CA SER A 96 13.73 5.36 -7.99
C SER A 96 13.46 3.92 -7.57
N VAL A 97 13.94 2.99 -8.38
CA VAL A 97 13.77 1.56 -8.15
C VAL A 97 15.14 0.89 -8.13
N LYS A 98 15.41 0.18 -7.05
CA LYS A 98 16.56 -0.71 -6.96
C LYS A 98 16.07 -2.13 -7.18
N ASN A 99 16.25 -2.63 -8.40
CA ASN A 99 15.74 -3.92 -8.79
C ASN A 99 16.81 -5.00 -8.61
N ASP A 100 16.77 -5.67 -7.47
CA ASP A 100 17.72 -6.72 -7.11
C ASP A 100 17.12 -8.11 -7.27
N LEU A 101 16.16 -8.27 -8.15
CA LEU A 101 15.58 -9.57 -8.46
C LEU A 101 16.62 -10.46 -9.17
N ILE A 102 16.67 -11.72 -8.78
CA ILE A 102 17.62 -12.68 -9.28
C ILE A 102 16.89 -13.71 -10.16
N VAL A 103 17.42 -13.94 -11.35
CA VAL A 103 16.90 -14.97 -12.25
C VAL A 103 17.46 -16.31 -11.83
N LYS A 104 16.53 -17.28 -11.66
CA LYS A 104 16.93 -18.61 -11.23
C LYS A 104 16.37 -19.71 -12.12
#